data_8c88ddcf0aceabcab2a3e1f690db6ca1
#
_entry.id   8c88ddcf0aceabcab2a3e1f690db6ca1
#
_cell.length_a   1.000
_cell.length_b   1.000
_cell.length_c   1.000
_cell.angle_alpha   90.00
_cell.angle_beta   90.00
_cell.angle_gamma   90.00
#
_symmetry.space_group_name_H-M   'P 1'
#
loop_
_entity.id
_entity.type
_entity.pdbx_description
1 polymer ?
#
loop_
_entity_poly.entity_id
_entity_poly.type
_entity_poly.pdbx_seq_one_letter_code
_entity_poly.pdbx_strand_id
1 'polypeptide(L)'
;MSRISICELAEWQAADRMFTLLDVRRTSVRLADATEIPGAHWRDPEEVFTWKDQVPRDRPVILYCAKGHEISQGIAATLEAMGLDARYLIDGFSGWHSAGQPTRSLSR
;
A
#
# COMPACT_ATOMS: atom_id res chain seq x y z
N MET A 1 2.00 5.10 14.98
CA MET A 1 1.63 4.84 13.58
C MET A 1 1.74 3.35 13.30
N SER A 2 0.67 2.75 12.82
CA SER A 2 0.64 1.31 12.59
C SER A 2 1.38 0.92 11.31
N ARG A 3 2.00 -0.23 11.33
CA ARG A 3 2.82 -0.72 10.22
C ARG A 3 2.64 -2.23 10.08
N ILE A 4 3.04 -2.75 8.93
CA ILE A 4 3.01 -4.17 8.64
C ILE A 4 4.33 -4.56 7.97
N SER A 5 4.87 -5.72 8.31
CA SER A 5 6.09 -6.23 7.69
C SER A 5 5.77 -6.92 6.37
N ILE A 6 6.81 -7.11 5.55
CA ILE A 6 6.71 -7.86 4.30
C ILE A 6 6.22 -9.29 4.56
N CYS A 7 6.76 -9.94 5.59
CA CYS A 7 6.33 -11.28 5.98
C CYS A 7 4.85 -11.34 6.36
N GLU A 8 4.39 -10.37 7.15
CA GLU A 8 2.99 -10.32 7.57
C GLU A 8 2.06 -10.12 6.37
N LEU A 9 2.41 -9.21 5.47
CA LEU A 9 1.58 -8.99 4.28
C LEU A 9 1.53 -10.24 3.40
N ALA A 10 2.66 -10.90 3.20
CA ALA A 10 2.71 -12.14 2.45
C ALA A 10 1.82 -13.22 3.09
N GLU A 11 1.83 -13.32 4.42
CA GLU A 11 0.95 -14.23 5.15
C GLU A 11 -0.52 -13.89 4.97
N TRP A 12 -0.87 -12.61 5.02
CA TRP A 12 -2.24 -12.17 4.80
C TRP A 12 -2.75 -12.52 3.40
N GLN A 13 -1.88 -12.37 2.39
CA GLN A 13 -2.25 -12.76 1.02
C GLN A 13 -2.40 -14.28 0.90
N ALA A 14 -1.51 -15.04 1.49
CA ALA A 14 -1.56 -16.49 1.45
C ALA A 14 -2.79 -17.06 2.17
N ALA A 15 -3.23 -16.38 3.24
CA ALA A 15 -4.43 -16.74 3.99
C ALA A 15 -5.72 -16.20 3.37
N ASP A 16 -5.63 -15.50 2.25
CA ASP A 16 -6.78 -14.88 1.59
C ASP A 16 -7.57 -13.97 2.53
N ARG A 17 -6.86 -13.24 3.38
CA ARG A 17 -7.45 -12.36 4.37
C ARG A 17 -8.06 -11.12 3.70
N MET A 18 -9.17 -10.65 4.22
CA MET A 18 -9.85 -9.46 3.68
C MET A 18 -9.14 -8.19 4.12
N PHE A 19 -8.61 -7.44 3.16
CA PHE A 19 -8.00 -6.13 3.39
C PHE A 19 -7.94 -5.35 2.08
N THR A 20 -7.77 -4.03 2.20
CA THR A 20 -7.55 -3.16 1.04
C THR A 20 -6.04 -2.94 0.91
N LEU A 21 -5.51 -3.09 -0.30
CA LEU A 21 -4.09 -2.83 -0.57
C LEU A 21 -3.99 -1.68 -1.55
N LEU A 22 -3.38 -0.58 -1.11
CA LEU A 22 -3.23 0.63 -1.91
C LEU A 22 -1.77 0.90 -2.26
N ASP A 23 -1.52 1.07 -3.54
CA ASP A 23 -0.24 1.54 -4.05
C ASP A 23 -0.31 3.07 -4.10
N VAL A 24 0.47 3.73 -3.25
CA VAL A 24 0.50 5.19 -3.20
C VAL A 24 1.84 5.75 -3.68
N ARG A 25 2.53 5.02 -4.55
CA ARG A 25 3.74 5.54 -5.21
C ARG A 25 3.37 6.69 -6.13
N ARG A 26 4.30 7.63 -6.28
CA ARG A 26 4.11 8.69 -7.27
C ARG A 26 4.04 8.09 -8.66
N THR A 27 3.27 8.73 -9.54
CA THR A 27 3.06 8.23 -10.90
C THR A 27 4.36 7.92 -11.63
N SER A 28 5.33 8.81 -11.58
CA SER A 28 6.61 8.63 -12.27
C SER A 28 7.39 7.42 -11.76
N VAL A 29 7.39 7.22 -10.44
CA VAL A 29 8.06 6.08 -9.80
C VAL A 29 7.39 4.77 -10.19
N ARG A 30 6.06 4.74 -10.13
CA ARG A 30 5.26 3.56 -10.46
C ARG A 30 5.46 3.15 -11.93
N LEU A 31 5.38 4.11 -12.84
CA LEU A 31 5.53 3.84 -14.27
C LEU A 31 6.96 3.40 -14.63
N ALA A 32 7.95 3.95 -13.97
CA ALA A 32 9.35 3.57 -14.20
C ALA A 32 9.62 2.11 -13.81
N ASP A 33 8.98 1.63 -12.75
CA ASP A 33 9.11 0.25 -12.30
C ASP A 33 8.28 -0.71 -13.14
N ALA A 34 7.09 -0.29 -13.55
CA ALA A 34 6.14 -1.04 -14.38
C ALA A 34 5.59 -2.32 -13.72
N THR A 35 5.78 -2.50 -12.41
CA THR A 35 5.22 -3.63 -11.66
C THR A 35 4.59 -3.15 -10.36
N GLU A 36 3.77 -3.99 -9.76
CA GLU A 36 3.07 -3.70 -8.51
C GLU A 36 2.89 -4.98 -7.69
N ILE A 37 2.52 -4.83 -6.43
CA ILE A 37 2.16 -5.98 -5.59
C ILE A 37 0.80 -6.51 -6.07
N PRO A 38 0.65 -7.83 -6.26
CA PRO A 38 -0.65 -8.38 -6.69
C PRO A 38 -1.77 -7.98 -5.71
N GLY A 39 -2.91 -7.59 -6.26
CA GLY A 39 -4.06 -7.15 -5.48
C GLY A 39 -4.07 -5.65 -5.17
N ALA A 40 -3.02 -4.93 -5.52
CA ALA A 40 -2.94 -3.50 -5.23
C ALA A 40 -3.82 -2.67 -6.16
N HIS A 41 -4.37 -1.59 -5.61
CA HIS A 41 -5.07 -0.55 -6.36
C HIS A 41 -4.28 0.74 -6.20
N TRP A 42 -3.90 1.36 -7.32
CA TRP A 42 -3.17 2.61 -7.25
C TRP A 42 -4.09 3.77 -6.90
N ARG A 43 -3.59 4.64 -6.02
CA ARG A 43 -4.26 5.91 -5.68
C ARG A 43 -3.21 6.99 -5.67
N ASP A 44 -3.54 8.12 -6.28
CA ASP A 44 -2.62 9.25 -6.38
C ASP A 44 -2.34 9.81 -4.98
N PRO A 45 -1.08 9.76 -4.49
CA PRO A 45 -0.76 10.27 -3.16
C PRO A 45 -1.00 11.78 -3.00
N GLU A 46 -1.02 12.53 -4.10
CA GLU A 46 -1.29 13.96 -4.06
C GLU A 46 -2.78 14.28 -3.98
N GLU A 47 -3.64 13.29 -4.21
CA GLU A 47 -5.10 13.44 -4.22
C GLU A 47 -5.76 12.72 -3.04
N VAL A 48 -5.04 12.53 -1.93
CA VAL A 48 -5.54 11.76 -0.79
C VAL A 48 -6.87 12.30 -0.25
N PHE A 49 -7.05 13.61 -0.23
CA PHE A 49 -8.29 14.20 0.27
C PHE A 49 -9.47 13.97 -0.67
N THR A 50 -9.21 13.63 -1.93
CA THR A 50 -10.25 13.27 -2.89
C THR A 50 -10.73 11.84 -2.68
N TRP A 51 -9.81 10.89 -2.45
CA TRP A 51 -10.19 9.49 -2.39
C TRP A 51 -10.28 8.91 -0.97
N LYS A 52 -9.83 9.62 0.07
CA LYS A 52 -9.79 9.10 1.44
C LYS A 52 -11.14 8.58 1.94
N ASP A 53 -12.23 9.23 1.56
CA ASP A 53 -13.57 8.85 2.01
C ASP A 53 -14.15 7.64 1.26
N GLN A 54 -13.47 7.20 0.20
CA GLN A 54 -13.87 6.04 -0.59
C GLN A 54 -13.22 4.74 -0.08
N VAL A 55 -12.28 4.84 0.86
CA VAL A 55 -11.59 3.66 1.41
C VAL A 55 -12.56 2.90 2.32
N PRO A 56 -12.76 1.59 2.09
CA PRO A 56 -13.64 0.80 2.94
C PRO A 56 -13.21 0.84 4.40
N ARG A 57 -14.18 1.03 5.29
CA ARG A 57 -13.92 1.15 6.73
C ARG A 57 -14.11 -0.15 7.49
N ASP A 58 -14.56 -1.21 6.82
CA ASP A 58 -14.89 -2.50 7.42
C ASP A 58 -13.72 -3.49 7.43
N ARG A 59 -12.54 -3.06 6.99
CA ARG A 59 -11.37 -3.93 6.84
C ARG A 59 -10.09 -3.11 7.00
N PRO A 60 -8.96 -3.78 7.34
CA PRO A 60 -7.67 -3.11 7.35
C PRO A 60 -7.32 -2.55 5.98
N VAL A 61 -6.60 -1.43 5.96
CA VAL A 61 -6.03 -0.87 4.73
C VAL A 61 -4.52 -0.85 4.85
N ILE A 62 -3.86 -1.46 3.88
CA ILE A 62 -2.41 -1.52 3.78
C ILE A 62 -1.98 -0.58 2.66
N LEU A 63 -0.99 0.26 2.93
CA LEU A 63 -0.49 1.22 1.95
C LEU A 63 1.00 0.99 1.74
N TYR A 64 1.44 1.11 0.49
CA TYR A 64 2.87 1.08 0.24
C TYR A 64 3.28 2.16 -0.73
N CYS A 65 4.47 2.70 -0.51
CA CYS A 65 5.17 3.56 -1.47
C CYS A 65 6.47 2.85 -1.88
N ALA A 66 7.38 3.57 -2.52
CA ALA A 66 8.59 2.94 -3.04
C ALA A 66 9.46 2.31 -1.93
N LYS A 67 9.68 3.04 -0.83
CA LYS A 67 10.61 2.62 0.23
C LYS A 67 10.02 2.59 1.63
N GLY A 68 8.69 2.79 1.75
CA GLY A 68 8.03 2.77 3.06
C GLY A 68 8.34 3.98 3.93
N HIS A 69 8.64 5.13 3.33
CA HIS A 69 8.97 6.35 4.05
C HIS A 69 7.81 7.35 4.08
N GLU A 70 8.10 8.61 3.73
CA GLU A 70 7.20 9.75 3.97
C GLU A 70 5.79 9.59 3.40
N ILE A 71 5.66 9.12 2.18
CA ILE A 71 4.37 9.11 1.49
C ILE A 71 3.41 8.13 2.15
N SER A 72 3.79 6.86 2.26
CA SER A 72 2.89 5.84 2.84
C SER A 72 2.67 6.08 4.33
N GLN A 73 3.69 6.54 5.06
CA GLN A 73 3.55 6.86 6.48
C GLN A 73 2.58 8.01 6.69
N GLY A 74 2.71 9.08 5.89
CA GLY A 74 1.83 10.25 5.99
C GLY A 74 0.38 9.93 5.67
N ILE A 75 0.14 9.14 4.63
CA ILE A 75 -1.21 8.75 4.25
C ILE A 75 -1.81 7.80 5.28
N ALA A 76 -1.02 6.85 5.78
CA ALA A 76 -1.48 5.95 6.85
C ALA A 76 -1.90 6.74 8.08
N ALA A 77 -1.12 7.75 8.47
CA ALA A 77 -1.46 8.62 9.60
C ALA A 77 -2.77 9.37 9.36
N THR A 78 -2.99 9.87 8.14
CA THR A 78 -4.23 10.56 7.78
C THR A 78 -5.43 9.62 7.91
N LEU A 79 -5.32 8.40 7.40
CA LEU A 79 -6.42 7.43 7.47
C LEU A 79 -6.64 6.94 8.90
N GLU A 80 -5.59 6.78 9.70
CA GLU A 80 -5.73 6.44 11.12
C GLU A 80 -6.50 7.53 11.87
N ALA A 81 -6.20 8.80 11.58
CA ALA A 81 -6.91 9.92 12.19
C ALA A 81 -8.40 9.91 11.86
N MET A 82 -8.79 9.29 10.75
CA MET A 82 -10.19 9.12 10.35
C MET A 82 -10.83 7.89 10.99
N GLY A 83 -10.08 7.12 11.78
CA GLY A 83 -10.59 5.92 12.45
C GLY A 83 -10.41 4.62 11.67
N LEU A 84 -9.66 4.61 10.56
CA LEU A 84 -9.38 3.38 9.84
C LEU A 84 -8.21 2.62 10.46
N ASP A 85 -8.21 1.29 10.31
CA ASP A 85 -7.05 0.45 10.63
C ASP A 85 -6.08 0.52 9.45
N ALA A 86 -5.28 1.58 9.41
CA ALA A 86 -4.36 1.86 8.32
C ALA A 86 -2.93 1.51 8.73
N ARG A 87 -2.24 0.75 7.89
CA ARG A 87 -0.85 0.33 8.15
C ARG A 87 -0.02 0.53 6.90
N TYR A 88 1.17 1.11 7.07
CA TYR A 88 2.10 1.23 5.96
C TYR A 88 3.03 0.02 5.91
N LEU A 89 3.42 -0.38 4.69
CA LEU A 89 4.34 -1.50 4.49
C LEU A 89 5.77 -1.06 4.77
N ILE A 90 6.42 -1.69 5.74
CA ILE A 90 7.82 -1.43 6.07
C ILE A 90 8.67 -1.75 4.84
N ASP A 91 9.63 -0.88 4.51
CA ASP A 91 10.52 -0.98 3.35
C ASP A 91 9.82 -0.89 2.00
N GLY A 92 8.51 -0.77 1.98
CA GLY A 92 7.74 -0.50 0.79
C GLY A 92 7.90 -1.50 -0.34
N PHE A 93 7.64 -1.05 -1.56
CA PHE A 93 7.75 -1.91 -2.74
C PHE A 93 9.18 -2.41 -2.97
N SER A 94 10.17 -1.57 -2.70
CA SER A 94 11.57 -1.93 -2.83
C SER A 94 11.91 -3.16 -1.98
N GLY A 95 11.49 -3.15 -0.71
CA GLY A 95 11.70 -4.28 0.20
C GLY A 95 10.93 -5.53 -0.23
N TRP A 96 9.69 -5.35 -0.69
CA TRP A 96 8.87 -6.45 -1.19
C TRP A 96 9.56 -7.16 -2.36
N HIS A 97 10.03 -6.38 -3.32
CA HIS A 97 10.74 -6.90 -4.50
C HIS A 97 12.05 -7.58 -4.10
N SER A 98 12.85 -6.93 -3.25
CA SER A 98 14.13 -7.48 -2.79
C SER A 98 13.99 -8.78 -2.01
N ALA A 99 12.87 -8.96 -1.33
CA ALA A 99 12.57 -10.19 -0.60
C ALA A 99 12.10 -11.33 -1.53
N GLY A 100 12.04 -11.09 -2.83
CA GLY A 100 11.62 -12.11 -3.80
C GLY A 100 10.12 -12.39 -3.79
N GLN A 101 9.32 -11.50 -3.23
CA GLN A 101 7.88 -11.68 -3.19
C GLN A 101 7.24 -11.42 -4.56
N PRO A 102 6.08 -12.02 -4.86
CA PRO A 102 5.46 -11.90 -6.18
C PRO A 102 5.13 -10.47 -6.56
N THR A 103 5.33 -10.15 -7.83
CA THR A 103 4.88 -8.89 -8.42
C THR A 103 4.11 -9.19 -9.70
N ARG A 104 3.33 -8.23 -10.17
CA ARG A 104 2.63 -8.33 -11.45
C ARG A 104 2.85 -7.07 -12.27
N SER A 105 2.73 -7.19 -13.58
CA SER A 105 2.80 -6.03 -14.47
C SER A 105 1.64 -5.09 -14.21
N LEU A 106 1.86 -3.80 -14.39
CA LEU A 106 0.81 -2.80 -14.26
C LEU A 106 -0.28 -3.08 -15.29
N SER A 107 -1.54 -3.07 -14.85
CA SER A 107 -2.66 -3.17 -15.76
C SER A 107 -2.91 -1.84 -16.46
N ARG A 108 -3.51 -1.89 -17.62
CA ARG A 108 -3.79 -0.72 -18.44
C ARG A 108 -5.28 -0.49 -18.57
#